data_3dd2ce95bcfd4c770e79c5448ee333bd
#
_entry.id   3dd2ce95bcfd4c770e79c5448ee333bd
#
_cell.length_a   1.000
_cell.length_b   1.000
_cell.length_c   1.000
_cell.angle_alpha   90.00
_cell.angle_beta   90.00
_cell.angle_gamma   90.00
#
_symmetry.space_group_name_H-M   'P 1'
#
loop_
_entity.id
_entity.type
_entity.pdbx_description
1 polymer ?
#
loop_
_entity_poly.entity_id
_entity_poly.type
_entity_poly.pdbx_seq_one_letter_code
_entity_poly.pdbx_strand_id
1 'polypeptide(L)'
;DVCSSDLVIDAREGISDQDLSLLGFILNSGRSLVIVVNKWDTVKKDTNTMRDFEAEIRDEFQYLDYAPIIFVSALTKQRLNKLPELIETVSMNQNLRIPSALLNDVVMDAVAINPTPTDKGKRLKIFYATQVAVKPPTFVIFVNEEELMHFSYARFLENQIRKAFTFEGTPIKIIPRRRK
;
A
#
# COMPACT_ATOMS: atom_id res chain seq x y z
N ASP A 1 2.87 10.08 18.24
CA ASP A 1 2.87 8.66 17.83
C ASP A 1 3.01 8.56 16.32
N VAL A 2 4.27 8.40 15.85
CA VAL A 2 4.53 8.07 14.44
C VAL A 2 4.18 6.59 14.27
N CYS A 3 3.03 6.29 13.67
CA CYS A 3 2.57 4.93 13.38
C CYS A 3 3.16 4.40 12.06
N SER A 4 4.30 4.91 11.61
CA SER A 4 5.06 4.42 10.46
C SER A 4 6.21 3.53 10.90
N SER A 5 6.61 2.63 10.04
CA SER A 5 7.78 1.78 10.21
C SER A 5 8.74 2.05 9.04
N ASP A 6 10.03 2.15 9.34
CA ASP A 6 11.06 2.28 8.32
C ASP A 6 11.83 0.96 8.29
N LEU A 7 11.78 0.26 7.15
CA LEU A 7 12.61 -0.92 6.91
C LEU A 7 13.91 -0.46 6.24
N VAL A 8 15.03 -0.65 6.92
CA VAL A 8 16.35 -0.26 6.42
C VAL A 8 17.08 -1.48 5.90
N ILE A 9 17.39 -1.50 4.61
CA ILE A 9 18.10 -2.57 3.89
C ILE A 9 19.54 -2.11 3.60
N ASP A 10 20.52 -2.98 3.80
CA ASP A 10 21.90 -2.74 3.38
C ASP A 10 22.04 -3.05 1.87
N ALA A 11 22.35 -2.04 1.08
CA ALA A 11 22.48 -2.19 -0.38
C ALA A 11 23.60 -3.17 -0.82
N ARG A 12 24.56 -3.51 0.06
CA ARG A 12 25.62 -4.48 -0.25
C ARG A 12 25.20 -5.93 -0.04
N GLU A 13 24.33 -6.14 0.96
CA GLU A 13 23.88 -7.47 1.36
C GLU A 13 22.61 -7.89 0.62
N GLY A 14 21.87 -6.89 0.10
CA GLY A 14 20.57 -7.11 -0.50
C GLY A 14 19.50 -7.40 0.55
N ILE A 15 18.42 -8.08 0.14
CA ILE A 15 17.30 -8.45 1.00
C ILE A 15 17.65 -9.74 1.76
N SER A 16 17.58 -9.70 3.09
CA SER A 16 17.84 -10.85 3.96
C SER A 16 16.54 -11.52 4.44
N ASP A 17 16.63 -12.77 4.91
CA ASP A 17 15.52 -13.47 5.56
C ASP A 17 14.99 -12.72 6.77
N GLN A 18 15.87 -11.97 7.46
CA GLN A 18 15.48 -11.11 8.57
C GLN A 18 14.61 -9.95 8.13
N ASP A 19 14.95 -9.32 6.98
CA ASP A 19 14.15 -8.23 6.40
C ASP A 19 12.76 -8.74 6.01
N LEU A 20 12.67 -9.93 5.41
CA LEU A 20 11.41 -10.59 5.08
C LEU A 20 10.55 -10.86 6.33
N SER A 21 11.18 -11.33 7.42
CA SER A 21 10.50 -11.60 8.69
C SER A 21 9.97 -10.32 9.33
N LEU A 22 10.77 -9.24 9.36
CA LEU A 22 10.38 -7.94 9.87
C LEU A 22 9.23 -7.35 9.04
N LEU A 23 9.30 -7.51 7.73
CA LEU A 23 8.27 -7.06 6.82
C LEU A 23 6.93 -7.74 7.10
N GLY A 24 6.93 -9.07 7.28
CA GLY A 24 5.73 -9.82 7.67
C GLY A 24 5.10 -9.26 8.94
N PHE A 25 5.92 -8.90 9.94
CA PHE A 25 5.44 -8.27 11.17
C PHE A 25 4.82 -6.88 10.92
N ILE A 26 5.46 -6.05 10.10
CA ILE A 26 4.95 -4.71 9.74
C ILE A 26 3.60 -4.81 9.02
N LEU A 27 3.49 -5.69 8.04
CA LEU A 27 2.25 -5.93 7.29
C LEU A 27 1.11 -6.36 8.21
N ASN A 28 1.36 -7.34 9.08
CA ASN A 28 0.35 -7.83 10.03
C ASN A 28 -0.10 -6.76 11.03
N SER A 29 0.80 -5.84 11.38
CA SER A 29 0.47 -4.73 12.28
C SER A 29 -0.36 -3.62 11.62
N GLY A 30 -0.48 -3.61 10.28
CA GLY A 30 -1.18 -2.58 9.52
C GLY A 30 -0.54 -1.19 9.61
N ARG A 31 0.78 -1.15 9.83
CA ARG A 31 1.54 0.09 9.91
C ARG A 31 1.92 0.59 8.52
N SER A 32 2.06 1.91 8.42
CA SER A 32 2.65 2.55 7.25
C SER A 32 4.12 2.20 7.13
N LEU A 33 4.66 2.16 5.92
CA LEU A 33 6.01 1.67 5.64
C LEU A 33 6.74 2.55 4.64
N VAL A 34 7.99 2.84 4.96
CA VAL A 34 9.01 3.36 4.03
C VAL A 34 10.13 2.34 3.94
N ILE A 35 10.58 2.00 2.73
CA ILE A 35 11.74 1.14 2.49
C ILE A 35 12.95 2.02 2.23
N VAL A 36 13.95 1.91 3.07
CA VAL A 36 15.19 2.70 3.02
C VAL A 36 16.34 1.80 2.61
N VAL A 37 16.88 2.00 1.41
CA VAL A 37 18.08 1.28 0.94
C VAL A 37 19.30 2.12 1.29
N ASN A 38 20.00 1.73 2.36
CA ASN A 38 21.17 2.44 2.87
C ASN A 38 22.47 1.88 2.30
N LYS A 39 23.56 2.61 2.51
CA LYS A 39 24.91 2.34 1.99
C LYS A 39 24.97 2.38 0.45
N TRP A 40 24.10 3.19 -0.15
CA TRP A 40 24.02 3.32 -1.61
C TRP A 40 25.32 3.85 -2.25
N ASP A 41 26.21 4.48 -1.48
CA ASP A 41 27.54 4.92 -1.90
C ASP A 41 28.48 3.75 -2.25
N THR A 42 28.27 2.58 -1.68
CA THR A 42 29.13 1.38 -1.85
C THR A 42 28.80 0.56 -3.10
N VAL A 43 27.63 0.81 -3.71
CA VAL A 43 27.15 0.07 -4.88
C VAL A 43 27.80 0.64 -6.14
N LYS A 44 28.35 -0.22 -7.00
CA LYS A 44 28.79 0.17 -8.34
C LYS A 44 27.57 0.53 -9.19
N LYS A 45 27.53 1.77 -9.65
CA LYS A 45 26.36 2.34 -10.32
C LYS A 45 26.56 2.35 -11.83
N ASP A 46 25.61 1.79 -12.55
CA ASP A 46 25.36 2.08 -13.96
C ASP A 46 24.00 2.78 -14.14
N THR A 47 23.59 2.95 -15.37
CA THR A 47 22.32 3.67 -15.71
C THR A 47 21.09 2.96 -15.16
N ASN A 48 21.15 1.66 -14.92
CA ASN A 48 19.99 0.83 -14.55
C ASN A 48 20.03 0.34 -13.10
N THR A 49 21.16 0.40 -12.42
CA THR A 49 21.36 -0.19 -11.08
C THR A 49 20.25 0.11 -10.08
N MET A 50 19.79 1.35 -10.04
CA MET A 50 18.72 1.75 -9.11
C MET A 50 17.38 1.10 -9.48
N ARG A 51 17.04 1.10 -10.75
CA ARG A 51 15.81 0.50 -11.27
C ARG A 51 15.80 -1.01 -11.06
N ASP A 52 16.93 -1.67 -11.29
CA ASP A 52 17.04 -3.12 -11.18
C ASP A 52 16.97 -3.54 -9.71
N PHE A 53 17.58 -2.78 -8.79
CA PHE A 53 17.45 -3.00 -7.35
C PHE A 53 16.01 -2.75 -6.85
N GLU A 54 15.34 -1.73 -7.36
CA GLU A 54 13.93 -1.48 -7.06
C GLU A 54 13.05 -2.62 -7.55
N ALA A 55 13.29 -3.13 -8.76
CA ALA A 55 12.56 -4.28 -9.31
C ALA A 55 12.75 -5.53 -8.44
N GLU A 56 13.96 -5.82 -7.97
CA GLU A 56 14.25 -6.92 -7.05
C GLU A 56 13.44 -6.78 -5.75
N ILE A 57 13.43 -5.58 -5.14
CA ILE A 57 12.62 -5.31 -3.94
C ILE A 57 11.13 -5.56 -4.22
N ARG A 58 10.61 -5.09 -5.37
CA ARG A 58 9.19 -5.25 -5.73
C ARG A 58 8.84 -6.72 -5.98
N ASP A 59 9.74 -7.50 -6.56
CA ASP A 59 9.53 -8.93 -6.82
C ASP A 59 9.49 -9.73 -5.51
N GLU A 60 10.39 -9.43 -4.57
CA GLU A 60 10.40 -10.07 -3.25
C GLU A 60 9.19 -9.64 -2.39
N PHE A 61 8.79 -8.40 -2.53
CA PHE A 61 7.74 -7.78 -1.70
C PHE A 61 6.46 -7.48 -2.51
N GLN A 62 5.94 -8.47 -3.21
CA GLN A 62 4.80 -8.36 -4.14
C GLN A 62 3.54 -7.66 -3.60
N TYR A 63 3.39 -7.57 -2.27
CA TYR A 63 2.23 -6.94 -1.63
C TYR A 63 2.50 -5.50 -1.16
N LEU A 64 3.67 -4.95 -1.48
CA LEU A 64 4.12 -3.64 -0.99
C LEU A 64 4.29 -2.59 -2.08
N ASP A 65 3.56 -2.70 -3.16
CA ASP A 65 3.58 -1.70 -4.24
C ASP A 65 3.30 -0.28 -3.74
N TYR A 66 2.61 -0.17 -2.60
CA TYR A 66 2.29 1.12 -1.99
C TYR A 66 3.44 1.74 -1.18
N ALA A 67 4.44 0.95 -0.77
CA ALA A 67 5.54 1.44 0.04
C ALA A 67 6.57 2.17 -0.83
N PRO A 68 6.89 3.44 -0.54
CA PRO A 68 7.94 4.15 -1.26
C PRO A 68 9.31 3.59 -0.91
N ILE A 69 10.21 3.59 -1.89
CA ILE A 69 11.60 3.17 -1.74
C ILE A 69 12.49 4.39 -1.89
N ILE A 70 13.41 4.60 -0.95
CA ILE A 70 14.40 5.65 -1.00
C ILE A 70 15.81 5.08 -0.85
N PHE A 71 16.70 5.48 -1.76
CA PHE A 71 18.11 5.08 -1.77
C PHE A 71 18.95 6.18 -1.14
N VAL A 72 19.61 5.86 -0.02
CA VAL A 72 20.36 6.82 0.78
C VAL A 72 21.78 6.33 1.11
N SER A 73 22.65 7.24 1.50
CA SER A 73 23.88 6.90 2.19
C SER A 73 23.97 7.72 3.48
N ALA A 74 23.94 7.05 4.61
CA ALA A 74 24.15 7.68 5.91
C ALA A 74 25.58 8.23 6.03
N LEU A 75 26.56 7.56 5.43
CA LEU A 75 27.97 7.96 5.46
C LEU A 75 28.20 9.26 4.69
N THR A 76 27.73 9.32 3.43
CA THR A 76 27.96 10.48 2.55
C THR A 76 26.86 11.53 2.66
N LYS A 77 25.82 11.27 3.47
CA LYS A 77 24.62 12.10 3.62
C LYS A 77 23.78 12.23 2.34
N GLN A 78 24.02 11.36 1.34
CA GLN A 78 23.29 11.38 0.07
C GLN A 78 21.81 11.11 0.32
N ARG A 79 20.93 12.01 -0.12
CA ARG A 79 19.46 11.96 -0.06
C ARG A 79 18.86 11.82 1.35
N LEU A 80 19.64 11.94 2.42
CA LEU A 80 19.09 11.89 3.79
C LEU A 80 18.10 13.01 4.06
N ASN A 81 18.26 14.17 3.46
CA ASN A 81 17.35 15.30 3.59
C ASN A 81 15.94 15.01 3.03
N LYS A 82 15.79 14.05 2.12
CA LYS A 82 14.50 13.66 1.55
C LYS A 82 13.73 12.66 2.42
N LEU A 83 14.41 11.97 3.33
CA LEU A 83 13.78 10.95 4.17
C LEU A 83 12.73 11.54 5.13
N PRO A 84 12.97 12.64 5.86
CA PRO A 84 11.95 13.26 6.70
C PRO A 84 10.72 13.72 5.91
N GLU A 85 10.90 14.31 4.73
CA GLU A 85 9.81 14.74 3.86
C GLU A 85 8.93 13.55 3.42
N LEU A 86 9.58 12.42 3.10
CA LEU A 86 8.88 11.19 2.72
C LEU A 86 8.09 10.59 3.89
N ILE A 87 8.69 10.55 5.09
CA ILE A 87 8.03 10.09 6.31
C ILE A 87 6.82 10.97 6.64
N GLU A 88 6.94 12.29 6.50
CA GLU A 88 5.85 13.23 6.70
C GLU A 88 4.71 12.97 5.70
N THR A 89 5.04 12.79 4.41
CA THR A 89 4.05 12.45 3.37
C THR A 89 3.29 11.18 3.71
N VAL A 90 3.99 10.11 4.11
CA VAL A 90 3.37 8.84 4.52
C VAL A 90 2.51 9.03 5.77
N SER A 91 2.96 9.83 6.74
CA SER A 91 2.19 10.17 7.94
C SER A 91 0.91 10.95 7.62
N MET A 92 0.95 11.85 6.64
CA MET A 92 -0.24 12.55 6.17
C MET A 92 -1.21 11.59 5.48
N ASN A 93 -0.70 10.71 4.62
CA ASN A 93 -1.52 9.76 3.87
C ASN A 93 -2.28 8.79 4.78
N GLN A 94 -1.68 8.31 5.87
CA GLN A 94 -2.37 7.43 6.81
C GLN A 94 -3.53 8.11 7.56
N ASN A 95 -3.53 9.43 7.64
CA ASN A 95 -4.58 10.23 8.26
C ASN A 95 -5.62 10.74 7.27
N LEU A 96 -5.43 10.50 5.97
CA LEU A 96 -6.28 11.01 4.92
C LEU A 96 -7.72 10.48 5.08
N ARG A 97 -8.67 11.41 5.04
CA ARG A 97 -10.09 11.11 5.01
C ARG A 97 -10.69 11.46 3.67
N ILE A 98 -11.31 10.48 3.05
CA ILE A 98 -11.95 10.63 1.75
C ILE A 98 -13.44 10.92 1.96
N PRO A 99 -13.98 11.99 1.36
CA PRO A 99 -15.42 12.23 1.35
C PRO A 99 -16.17 11.04 0.72
N SER A 100 -17.27 10.62 1.35
CA SER A 100 -18.02 9.44 0.91
C SER A 100 -18.51 9.56 -0.53
N ALA A 101 -18.85 10.77 -1.00
CA ALA A 101 -19.25 10.98 -2.39
C ALA A 101 -18.15 10.58 -3.36
N LEU A 102 -16.93 11.13 -3.18
CA LEU A 102 -15.78 10.82 -4.04
C LEU A 102 -15.37 9.33 -3.96
N LEU A 103 -15.44 8.74 -2.77
CA LEU A 103 -15.17 7.30 -2.62
C LEU A 103 -16.19 6.46 -3.41
N ASN A 104 -17.47 6.80 -3.36
CA ASN A 104 -18.51 6.09 -4.08
C ASN A 104 -18.38 6.26 -5.59
N ASP A 105 -18.02 7.45 -6.08
CA ASP A 105 -17.75 7.67 -7.50
C ASP A 105 -16.65 6.72 -7.99
N VAL A 106 -15.52 6.64 -7.28
CA VAL A 106 -14.41 5.74 -7.62
C VAL A 106 -14.84 4.26 -7.58
N VAL A 107 -15.63 3.85 -6.59
CA VAL A 107 -16.11 2.46 -6.48
C VAL A 107 -17.09 2.14 -7.62
N MET A 108 -17.98 3.05 -8.00
CA MET A 108 -18.92 2.83 -9.10
C MET A 108 -18.21 2.81 -10.45
N ASP A 109 -17.23 3.67 -10.67
CA ASP A 109 -16.37 3.63 -11.85
C ASP A 109 -15.60 2.31 -11.95
N ALA A 110 -15.08 1.82 -10.82
CA ALA A 110 -14.42 0.51 -10.74
C ALA A 110 -15.37 -0.63 -11.14
N VAL A 111 -16.62 -0.62 -10.67
CA VAL A 111 -17.64 -1.61 -11.04
C VAL A 111 -17.99 -1.53 -12.53
N ALA A 112 -17.96 -0.33 -13.13
CA ALA A 112 -18.18 -0.15 -14.57
C ALA A 112 -17.03 -0.73 -15.41
N ILE A 113 -15.77 -0.56 -14.93
CA ILE A 113 -14.58 -1.09 -15.61
C ILE A 113 -14.50 -2.63 -15.50
N ASN A 114 -14.73 -3.16 -14.31
CA ASN A 114 -14.70 -4.58 -14.03
C ASN A 114 -15.97 -4.99 -13.25
N PRO A 115 -16.97 -5.53 -13.94
CA PRO A 115 -18.25 -5.89 -13.33
C PRO A 115 -18.08 -6.85 -12.14
N THR A 116 -18.96 -6.70 -11.17
CA THR A 116 -18.96 -7.51 -9.95
C THR A 116 -19.08 -9.01 -10.23
N PRO A 117 -18.37 -9.86 -9.46
CA PRO A 117 -18.36 -11.30 -9.66
C PRO A 117 -19.73 -11.95 -9.40
N THR A 118 -19.93 -13.09 -10.04
CA THR A 118 -21.10 -13.96 -9.83
C THR A 118 -20.62 -15.32 -9.32
N ASP A 119 -21.15 -15.79 -8.22
CA ASP A 119 -20.91 -17.14 -7.70
C ASP A 119 -22.24 -17.86 -7.47
N LYS A 120 -22.31 -19.12 -7.92
CA LYS A 120 -23.50 -20.00 -7.80
C LYS A 120 -24.83 -19.33 -8.20
N GLY A 121 -24.77 -18.52 -9.28
CA GLY A 121 -25.95 -17.82 -9.81
C GLY A 121 -26.30 -16.52 -9.06
N LYS A 122 -25.58 -16.18 -8.01
CA LYS A 122 -25.75 -14.91 -7.28
C LYS A 122 -24.67 -13.92 -7.64
N ARG A 123 -25.06 -12.71 -8.04
CA ARG A 123 -24.13 -11.62 -8.36
C ARG A 123 -23.89 -10.74 -7.15
N LEU A 124 -22.63 -10.39 -6.91
CA LEU A 124 -22.27 -9.37 -5.93
C LEU A 124 -22.92 -8.04 -6.32
N LYS A 125 -23.58 -7.38 -5.37
CA LYS A 125 -24.11 -6.02 -5.51
C LYS A 125 -23.43 -5.14 -4.47
N ILE A 126 -22.79 -4.06 -4.94
CA ILE A 126 -22.24 -3.02 -4.09
C ILE A 126 -23.28 -1.89 -4.01
N PHE A 127 -23.66 -1.50 -2.80
CA PHE A 127 -24.63 -0.44 -2.56
C PHE A 127 -23.95 0.91 -2.36
N TYR A 128 -22.96 0.96 -1.48
CA TYR A 128 -22.16 2.15 -1.20
C TYR A 128 -20.90 1.76 -0.40
N ALA A 129 -19.99 2.72 -0.30
CA ALA A 129 -18.76 2.61 0.46
C ALA A 129 -18.59 3.78 1.41
N THR A 130 -17.91 3.56 2.54
CA THR A 130 -17.55 4.61 3.49
C THR A 130 -16.23 4.33 4.15
N GLN A 131 -15.48 5.38 4.47
CA GLN A 131 -14.27 5.25 5.28
C GLN A 131 -14.63 5.33 6.76
N VAL A 132 -14.34 4.26 7.51
CA VAL A 132 -14.69 4.14 8.93
C VAL A 132 -13.54 4.43 9.87
N ALA A 133 -12.30 4.31 9.40
CA ALA A 133 -11.10 4.54 10.22
C ALA A 133 -9.94 5.11 9.39
N VAL A 134 -8.97 5.64 10.12
CA VAL A 134 -7.63 6.00 9.67
C VAL A 134 -6.62 5.19 10.50
N LYS A 135 -5.36 5.11 10.05
CA LYS A 135 -4.25 4.42 10.76
C LYS A 135 -4.49 2.94 11.07
N PRO A 136 -4.74 2.09 10.08
CA PRO A 136 -4.74 2.34 8.65
C PRO A 136 -6.10 2.82 8.14
N PRO A 137 -6.13 3.51 6.99
CA PRO A 137 -7.37 3.83 6.29
C PRO A 137 -8.19 2.56 6.05
N THR A 138 -9.43 2.54 6.55
CA THR A 138 -10.30 1.38 6.49
C THR A 138 -11.61 1.76 5.84
N PHE A 139 -11.95 1.03 4.78
CA PHE A 139 -13.15 1.24 3.97
C PHE A 139 -14.11 0.08 4.16
N VAL A 140 -15.35 0.39 4.49
CA VAL A 140 -16.44 -0.57 4.51
C VAL A 140 -17.22 -0.45 3.20
N ILE A 141 -17.33 -1.56 2.49
CA ILE A 141 -18.12 -1.69 1.26
C ILE A 141 -19.41 -2.44 1.62
N PHE A 142 -20.54 -1.76 1.53
CA PHE A 142 -21.83 -2.38 1.81
C PHE A 142 -22.32 -3.15 0.59
N VAL A 143 -22.57 -4.45 0.82
CA VAL A 143 -22.90 -5.42 -0.22
C VAL A 143 -24.15 -6.21 0.12
N ASN A 144 -24.69 -6.95 -0.86
CA ASN A 144 -25.78 -7.89 -0.61
C ASN A 144 -25.35 -9.12 0.20
N GLU A 145 -24.20 -9.72 -0.12
CA GLU A 145 -23.60 -10.87 0.58
C GLU A 145 -22.09 -10.72 0.65
N GLU A 146 -21.52 -10.82 1.85
CA GLU A 146 -20.07 -10.60 2.10
C GLU A 146 -19.21 -11.65 1.40
N GLU A 147 -19.69 -12.91 1.38
CA GLU A 147 -18.99 -14.06 0.80
C GLU A 147 -18.78 -13.94 -0.72
N LEU A 148 -19.58 -13.12 -1.40
CA LEU A 148 -19.42 -12.85 -2.84
C LEU A 148 -18.27 -11.88 -3.14
N MET A 149 -17.77 -11.15 -2.13
CA MET A 149 -16.61 -10.30 -2.26
C MET A 149 -15.33 -11.13 -2.10
N HIS A 150 -14.95 -11.85 -3.16
CA HIS A 150 -13.71 -12.60 -3.17
C HIS A 150 -12.48 -11.68 -3.01
N PHE A 151 -11.41 -12.23 -2.45
CA PHE A 151 -10.15 -11.51 -2.21
C PHE A 151 -9.64 -10.76 -3.46
N SER A 152 -9.72 -11.39 -4.63
CA SER A 152 -9.26 -10.79 -5.88
C SER A 152 -10.04 -9.53 -6.25
N TYR A 153 -11.36 -9.50 -6.00
CA TYR A 153 -12.18 -8.34 -6.28
C TYR A 153 -11.96 -7.21 -5.25
N ALA A 154 -11.81 -7.58 -3.99
CA ALA A 154 -11.41 -6.62 -2.95
C ALA A 154 -10.05 -5.96 -3.29
N ARG A 155 -9.08 -6.74 -3.76
CA ARG A 155 -7.77 -6.25 -4.22
C ARG A 155 -7.90 -5.33 -5.44
N PHE A 156 -8.77 -5.66 -6.38
CA PHE A 156 -9.06 -4.79 -7.51
C PHE A 156 -9.62 -3.44 -7.05
N LEU A 157 -10.60 -3.42 -6.14
CA LEU A 157 -11.15 -2.18 -5.57
C LEU A 157 -10.09 -1.38 -4.81
N GLU A 158 -9.23 -2.04 -4.03
CA GLU A 158 -8.09 -1.42 -3.37
C GLU A 158 -7.21 -0.68 -4.38
N ASN A 159 -6.86 -1.34 -5.48
CA ASN A 159 -6.02 -0.75 -6.51
C ASN A 159 -6.68 0.47 -7.18
N GLN A 160 -8.01 0.46 -7.38
CA GLN A 160 -8.73 1.62 -7.93
C GLN A 160 -8.74 2.79 -6.93
N ILE A 161 -8.98 2.52 -5.65
CA ILE A 161 -8.92 3.52 -4.58
C ILE A 161 -7.51 4.13 -4.50
N ARG A 162 -6.45 3.32 -4.59
CA ARG A 162 -5.06 3.80 -4.59
C ARG A 162 -4.74 4.67 -5.80
N LYS A 163 -5.25 4.32 -6.99
CA LYS A 163 -5.09 5.14 -8.20
C LYS A 163 -5.73 6.53 -8.07
N ALA A 164 -6.87 6.61 -7.39
CA ALA A 164 -7.60 7.86 -7.22
C ALA A 164 -7.03 8.74 -6.09
N PHE A 165 -6.58 8.14 -4.99
CA PHE A 165 -6.25 8.86 -3.76
C PHE A 165 -4.80 8.64 -3.27
N THR A 166 -3.99 7.93 -4.02
CA THR A 166 -2.58 7.63 -3.78
C THR A 166 -2.34 6.72 -2.57
N PHE A 167 -2.54 7.13 -1.34
CA PHE A 167 -2.24 6.39 -0.10
C PHE A 167 -0.82 5.80 -0.07
N GLU A 168 0.15 6.54 -0.64
CA GLU A 168 1.55 6.11 -0.67
C GLU A 168 2.07 5.86 0.75
N GLY A 169 2.78 4.74 0.92
CA GLY A 169 3.37 4.33 2.19
C GLY A 169 2.39 3.79 3.22
N THR A 170 1.08 3.77 2.95
CA THR A 170 0.11 3.31 3.93
C THR A 170 -0.73 2.14 3.42
N PRO A 171 -0.88 1.05 4.19
CA PRO A 171 -1.81 -0.02 3.86
C PRO A 171 -3.25 0.49 3.97
N ILE A 172 -4.14 -0.04 3.15
CA ILE A 172 -5.58 0.20 3.30
C ILE A 172 -6.30 -1.12 3.53
N LYS A 173 -7.40 -1.05 4.28
CA LYS A 173 -8.25 -2.21 4.56
C LYS A 173 -9.59 -2.05 3.88
N ILE A 174 -10.04 -3.09 3.17
CA ILE A 174 -11.38 -3.17 2.61
C ILE A 174 -12.14 -4.26 3.36
N ILE A 175 -13.30 -3.89 3.90
CA ILE A 175 -14.15 -4.78 4.68
C ILE A 175 -15.51 -4.81 4.01
N PRO A 176 -15.91 -5.95 3.38
CA PRO A 176 -17.27 -6.12 2.95
C PRO A 176 -18.19 -6.22 4.17
N ARG A 177 -19.37 -5.62 4.08
CA ARG A 177 -20.40 -5.74 5.11
C ARG A 177 -21.78 -5.84 4.47
N ARG A 178 -22.54 -6.80 4.91
CA ARG A 178 -23.92 -6.95 4.44
C ARG A 178 -24.76 -5.75 4.85
N ARG A 179 -25.47 -5.18 3.88
CA ARG A 179 -26.47 -4.15 4.16
C ARG A 179 -27.70 -4.82 4.81
N LYS A 180 -28.04 -4.37 6.01
CA LYS A 180 -29.30 -4.75 6.66
C LYS A 180 -30.50 -4.14 5.97
#